data_74d5c1962e78d507a5f42242d361a9b1
#
_entry.id   74d5c1962e78d507a5f42242d361a9b1
#
_cell.length_a   1.000
_cell.length_b   1.000
_cell.length_c   1.000
_cell.angle_alpha   90.00
_cell.angle_beta   90.00
_cell.angle_gamma   90.00
#
_symmetry.space_group_name_H-M   'P 1'
#
loop_
_entity.id
_entity.type
_entity.pdbx_description
1 polymer ?
#
loop_
_entity_poly.entity_id
_entity_poly.type
_entity_poly.pdbx_seq_one_letter_code
_entity_poly.pdbx_strand_id
1 'polypeptide(L)'
;LWWCRGMGKAELYDMRLSFVADGKTQDATSLRFGIRQVGEYFTERGDRGFTLNGKRVLVRGGGWTDDIFMRDTPESNAEQLYKVCDMNLNAVRMENIWGKSQDIFDRCDSLGIMLLPGWTCHWEWEDYLGVPDDELYGCMTSDKDIRLMTQYFEDQLLWLRHHPSIICWFVGSDKLPMPELEQNYRHLLNRLDPSRPLITSAKKLDSRLSGTAGMKMAGPYDYVGPAYWYSDKAPGGAFGFNTETGIGAQLPMRESIEKMIPAGELWPVGDAYDYHCTTAGEAMHSLDVLKE
;
A
#
# COMPACT_ATOMS: atom_id res chain seq x y z
N LEU A 1 -2.69 21.66 11.67
CA LEU A 1 -2.82 20.77 10.51
C LEU A 1 -2.03 19.48 10.74
N TRP A 2 -2.57 18.38 10.25
CA TRP A 2 -1.84 17.13 10.21
C TRP A 2 -0.80 17.16 9.08
N TRP A 3 0.42 16.75 9.39
CA TRP A 3 1.52 16.60 8.44
C TRP A 3 2.11 15.21 8.48
N CYS A 4 2.58 14.73 7.35
CA CYS A 4 3.35 13.50 7.33
C CYS A 4 4.74 13.71 7.95
N ARG A 5 5.32 12.61 8.39
CA ARG A 5 6.66 12.54 8.95
C ARG A 5 7.69 13.22 8.03
N GLY A 6 8.53 14.05 8.62
CA GLY A 6 9.54 14.84 7.91
C GLY A 6 9.05 16.15 7.33
N MET A 7 7.75 16.48 7.42
CA MET A 7 7.20 17.75 6.94
C MET A 7 6.58 18.61 8.05
N GLY A 8 6.27 18.04 9.20
CA GLY A 8 5.68 18.73 10.34
C GLY A 8 5.14 17.78 11.38
N LYS A 9 4.28 18.27 12.26
CA LYS A 9 3.63 17.46 13.30
C LYS A 9 2.36 16.80 12.78
N ALA A 10 2.13 15.56 13.17
CA ALA A 10 0.90 14.83 12.93
C ALA A 10 -0.18 15.23 13.96
N GLU A 11 -0.69 16.45 13.83
CA GLU A 11 -1.67 17.00 14.80
C GLU A 11 -3.02 16.31 14.64
N LEU A 12 -3.53 15.77 15.73
CA LEU A 12 -4.82 15.09 15.82
C LEU A 12 -5.73 15.79 16.81
N TYR A 13 -7.02 15.67 16.59
CA TYR A 13 -8.07 16.22 17.41
C TYR A 13 -9.01 15.12 17.85
N ASP A 14 -9.47 15.18 19.09
CA ASP A 14 -10.49 14.29 19.61
C ASP A 14 -11.88 14.88 19.38
N MET A 15 -12.78 14.10 18.87
CA MET A 15 -14.19 14.43 18.71
C MET A 15 -15.04 13.42 19.47
N ARG A 16 -15.94 13.93 20.29
CA ARG A 16 -16.94 13.12 20.96
C ARG A 16 -18.34 13.49 20.46
N LEU A 17 -19.07 12.52 20.00
CA LEU A 17 -20.48 12.65 19.64
C LEU A 17 -21.32 12.00 20.72
N SER A 18 -22.37 12.71 21.19
CA SER A 18 -23.29 12.18 22.18
C SER A 18 -24.73 12.33 21.69
N PHE A 19 -25.49 11.27 21.78
CA PHE A 19 -26.93 11.29 21.57
C PHE A 19 -27.62 11.53 22.91
N VAL A 20 -28.35 12.65 23.00
CA VAL A 20 -29.05 13.06 24.23
C VAL A 20 -30.56 13.03 24.00
N ALA A 21 -31.30 12.28 24.82
CA ALA A 21 -32.74 12.29 24.88
C ALA A 21 -33.20 12.50 26.34
N ASP A 22 -34.19 13.33 26.53
CA ASP A 22 -34.76 13.69 27.85
C ASP A 22 -33.72 14.17 28.84
N GLY A 23 -32.72 14.95 28.38
CA GLY A 23 -31.64 15.49 29.19
C GLY A 23 -30.60 14.47 29.65
N LYS A 24 -30.64 13.23 29.17
CA LYS A 24 -29.70 12.17 29.47
C LYS A 24 -28.96 11.70 28.22
N THR A 25 -27.65 11.50 28.36
CA THR A 25 -26.88 10.86 27.30
C THR A 25 -27.29 9.39 27.17
N GLN A 26 -27.85 9.02 26.03
CA GLN A 26 -28.29 7.65 25.73
C GLN A 26 -27.17 6.85 25.06
N ASP A 27 -26.35 7.53 24.25
CA ASP A 27 -25.23 6.91 23.56
C ASP A 27 -24.13 7.96 23.31
N ALA A 28 -22.89 7.50 23.19
CA ALA A 28 -21.75 8.34 22.86
C ALA A 28 -20.66 7.55 22.15
N THR A 29 -20.06 8.18 21.15
CA THR A 29 -18.89 7.65 20.47
C THR A 29 -17.78 8.70 20.42
N SER A 30 -16.56 8.27 20.35
CA SER A 30 -15.40 9.15 20.21
C SER A 30 -14.52 8.66 19.05
N LEU A 31 -13.95 9.62 18.32
CA LEU A 31 -12.98 9.35 17.27
C LEU A 31 -11.91 10.42 17.26
N ARG A 32 -10.73 10.09 16.71
CA ARG A 32 -9.69 11.07 16.41
C ARG A 32 -9.68 11.37 14.92
N PHE A 33 -9.33 12.59 14.57
CA PHE A 33 -9.19 13.01 13.19
C PHE A 33 -8.09 14.05 13.04
N GLY A 34 -7.59 14.21 11.82
CA GLY A 34 -6.61 15.23 11.48
C GLY A 34 -7.14 16.16 10.40
N ILE A 35 -6.81 17.45 10.50
CA ILE A 35 -7.17 18.45 9.49
C ILE A 35 -6.02 18.57 8.51
N ARG A 36 -6.24 18.21 7.25
CA ARG A 36 -5.26 18.31 6.18
C ARG A 36 -5.94 18.47 4.82
N GLN A 37 -5.19 18.90 3.84
CA GLN A 37 -5.59 18.91 2.43
C GLN A 37 -4.62 18.01 1.66
N VAL A 38 -5.14 17.04 0.94
CA VAL A 38 -4.39 16.26 -0.06
C VAL A 38 -4.68 16.84 -1.43
N GLY A 39 -3.65 16.94 -2.26
CA GLY A 39 -3.77 17.25 -3.67
C GLY A 39 -2.82 16.39 -4.47
N GLU A 40 -2.94 16.47 -5.78
CA GLU A 40 -2.10 15.75 -6.71
C GLU A 40 -1.65 16.67 -7.84
N TYR A 41 -0.59 16.29 -8.52
CA TYR A 41 -0.12 16.91 -9.74
C TYR A 41 0.51 15.87 -10.65
N PHE A 42 0.64 16.21 -11.92
CA PHE A 42 1.38 15.40 -12.88
C PHE A 42 2.62 16.16 -13.34
N THR A 43 3.72 15.44 -13.50
CA THR A 43 4.92 15.99 -14.13
C THR A 43 4.72 16.12 -15.63
N GLU A 44 5.64 16.80 -16.32
CA GLU A 44 5.63 16.87 -17.80
C GLU A 44 5.70 15.49 -18.49
N ARG A 45 6.14 14.47 -17.77
CA ARG A 45 6.20 13.08 -18.24
C ARG A 45 4.93 12.28 -17.96
N GLY A 46 3.96 12.88 -17.27
CA GLY A 46 2.74 12.21 -16.83
C GLY A 46 2.90 11.40 -15.54
N ASP A 47 4.02 11.55 -14.83
CA ASP A 47 4.17 10.90 -13.52
C ASP A 47 3.37 11.64 -12.44
N ARG A 48 2.65 10.92 -11.62
CA ARG A 48 1.84 11.48 -10.53
C ARG A 48 2.70 11.84 -9.32
N GLY A 49 2.41 12.98 -8.72
CA GLY A 49 2.93 13.38 -7.43
C GLY A 49 1.81 13.88 -6.52
N PHE A 50 2.09 13.95 -5.22
CA PHE A 50 1.13 14.39 -4.22
C PHE A 50 1.55 15.72 -3.59
N THR A 51 0.54 16.45 -3.12
CA THR A 51 0.74 17.60 -2.22
C THR A 51 0.00 17.34 -0.91
N LEU A 52 0.58 17.84 0.17
CA LEU A 52 -0.05 17.85 1.49
C LEU A 52 -0.05 19.29 2.00
N ASN A 53 -1.24 19.81 2.30
CA ASN A 53 -1.42 21.21 2.73
C ASN A 53 -0.74 22.21 1.76
N GLY A 54 -0.87 21.98 0.46
CA GLY A 54 -0.31 22.80 -0.61
C GLY A 54 1.19 22.62 -0.88
N LYS A 55 1.90 21.76 -0.14
CA LYS A 55 3.34 21.50 -0.36
C LYS A 55 3.53 20.14 -1.03
N ARG A 56 4.45 20.08 -2.00
CA ARG A 56 4.84 18.81 -2.64
C ARG A 56 5.46 17.88 -1.63
N VAL A 57 5.08 16.60 -1.72
CA VAL A 57 5.57 15.54 -0.85
C VAL A 57 6.45 14.60 -1.66
N LEU A 58 7.66 14.34 -1.17
CA LEU A 58 8.44 13.19 -1.62
C LEU A 58 7.98 11.97 -0.84
N VAL A 59 7.29 11.07 -1.51
CA VAL A 59 6.86 9.80 -0.93
C VAL A 59 8.06 8.85 -0.88
N ARG A 60 8.43 8.45 0.32
CA ARG A 60 9.45 7.44 0.59
C ARG A 60 8.77 6.33 1.36
N GLY A 61 8.60 5.19 0.73
CA GLY A 61 7.81 4.12 1.32
C GLY A 61 8.22 2.74 0.85
N GLY A 62 7.47 1.77 1.31
CA GLY A 62 7.56 0.39 0.90
C GLY A 62 6.20 -0.27 0.94
N GLY A 63 6.10 -1.46 0.35
CA GLY A 63 4.93 -2.32 0.46
C GLY A 63 4.79 -2.86 1.89
N TRP A 64 3.58 -2.95 2.37
CA TRP A 64 3.24 -3.63 3.61
C TRP A 64 2.78 -5.03 3.29
N THR A 65 3.53 -6.01 3.77
CA THR A 65 3.20 -7.43 3.63
C THR A 65 2.47 -7.91 4.87
N ASP A 66 1.38 -8.61 4.66
CA ASP A 66 0.64 -9.24 5.75
C ASP A 66 1.44 -10.37 6.41
N ASP A 67 1.17 -10.61 7.68
CA ASP A 67 1.67 -11.82 8.34
C ASP A 67 1.13 -13.06 7.62
N ILE A 68 1.98 -14.06 7.42
CA ILE A 68 1.64 -15.29 6.68
C ILE A 68 0.43 -16.03 7.26
N PHE A 69 0.14 -15.84 8.54
CA PHE A 69 -1.03 -16.38 9.22
C PHE A 69 -2.15 -15.36 9.40
N MET A 70 -2.09 -14.24 8.68
CA MET A 70 -3.06 -13.15 8.74
C MET A 70 -3.26 -12.56 10.14
N ARG A 71 -2.23 -12.61 10.99
CA ARG A 71 -2.28 -12.04 12.33
C ARG A 71 -1.98 -10.55 12.28
N ASP A 72 -2.93 -9.76 12.73
CA ASP A 72 -2.80 -8.32 12.90
C ASP A 72 -2.90 -7.99 14.40
N THR A 73 -1.75 -7.84 15.05
CA THR A 73 -1.69 -7.51 16.46
C THR A 73 -1.10 -6.13 16.71
N PRO A 74 -1.54 -5.42 17.76
CA PRO A 74 -1.00 -4.11 18.10
C PRO A 74 0.53 -4.10 18.31
N GLU A 75 1.09 -5.19 18.84
CA GLU A 75 2.53 -5.34 19.07
C GLU A 75 3.29 -5.45 17.76
N SER A 76 2.80 -6.30 16.83
CA SER A 76 3.39 -6.45 15.49
C SER A 76 3.33 -5.15 14.69
N ASN A 77 2.18 -4.48 14.73
CA ASN A 77 2.01 -3.18 14.07
C ASN A 77 2.99 -2.14 14.62
N ALA A 78 3.11 -2.06 15.95
CA ALA A 78 4.02 -1.12 16.59
C ALA A 78 5.48 -1.38 16.20
N GLU A 79 5.91 -2.63 16.21
CA GLU A 79 7.29 -3.01 15.86
C GLU A 79 7.61 -2.70 14.40
N GLN A 80 6.73 -3.07 13.48
CA GLN A 80 6.93 -2.83 12.05
C GLN A 80 6.93 -1.33 11.73
N LEU A 81 5.98 -0.56 12.29
CA LEU A 81 5.92 0.89 12.09
C LEU A 81 7.10 1.62 12.74
N TYR A 82 7.65 1.09 13.85
CA TYR A 82 8.91 1.58 14.39
C TYR A 82 10.04 1.45 13.37
N LYS A 83 10.18 0.29 12.73
CA LYS A 83 11.19 0.08 11.66
C LYS A 83 10.97 1.02 10.48
N VAL A 84 9.72 1.24 10.05
CA VAL A 84 9.39 2.24 9.00
C VAL A 84 9.90 3.63 9.41
N CYS A 85 9.69 4.02 10.66
CA CYS A 85 10.18 5.29 11.18
C CYS A 85 11.70 5.37 11.28
N ASP A 86 12.35 4.30 11.71
CA ASP A 86 13.80 4.21 11.88
C ASP A 86 14.51 4.29 10.52
N MET A 87 13.97 3.66 9.50
CA MET A 87 14.43 3.78 8.11
C MET A 87 14.14 5.15 7.47
N ASN A 88 13.56 6.08 8.20
CA ASN A 88 13.19 7.41 7.72
C ASN A 88 12.19 7.39 6.54
N LEU A 89 11.35 6.38 6.48
CA LEU A 89 10.24 6.31 5.54
C LEU A 89 9.07 7.16 6.05
N ASN A 90 8.24 7.63 5.16
CA ASN A 90 7.06 8.44 5.47
C ASN A 90 5.76 7.90 4.89
N ALA A 91 5.81 6.75 4.22
CA ALA A 91 4.64 6.14 3.60
C ALA A 91 4.70 4.61 3.63
N VAL A 92 3.53 4.01 3.57
CA VAL A 92 3.34 2.57 3.39
C VAL A 92 2.25 2.35 2.35
N ARG A 93 2.54 1.52 1.34
CA ARG A 93 1.52 1.01 0.42
C ARG A 93 0.96 -0.28 0.97
N MET A 94 -0.35 -0.33 1.15
CA MET A 94 -1.06 -1.54 1.57
C MET A 94 -1.70 -2.16 0.33
N GLU A 95 -1.29 -3.36 -0.03
CA GLU A 95 -1.92 -4.11 -1.12
C GLU A 95 -3.23 -4.76 -0.69
N ASN A 96 -3.40 -4.93 0.61
CA ASN A 96 -4.57 -5.49 1.22
C ASN A 96 -4.86 -4.80 2.55
N ILE A 97 -6.13 -4.49 2.80
CA ILE A 97 -6.60 -3.96 4.09
C ILE A 97 -7.50 -4.95 4.83
N TRP A 98 -7.77 -6.10 4.24
CA TRP A 98 -8.58 -7.16 4.84
C TRP A 98 -7.89 -7.74 6.07
N GLY A 99 -8.67 -7.95 7.12
CA GLY A 99 -8.13 -8.45 8.38
C GLY A 99 -7.29 -7.44 9.17
N LYS A 100 -7.17 -6.19 8.69
CA LYS A 100 -6.52 -5.14 9.47
C LYS A 100 -7.45 -4.64 10.57
N SER A 101 -6.84 -4.39 11.73
CA SER A 101 -7.51 -3.72 12.83
C SER A 101 -7.43 -2.20 12.70
N GLN A 102 -8.21 -1.49 13.49
CA GLN A 102 -8.14 -0.03 13.60
C GLN A 102 -6.75 0.46 14.07
N ASP A 103 -6.02 -0.36 14.82
CA ASP A 103 -4.75 -0.01 15.45
C ASP A 103 -3.69 0.48 14.46
N ILE A 104 -3.55 -0.18 13.30
CA ILE A 104 -2.52 0.22 12.32
C ILE A 104 -2.80 1.61 11.74
N PHE A 105 -4.07 1.94 11.48
CA PHE A 105 -4.48 3.24 10.95
C PHE A 105 -4.29 4.34 12.00
N ASP A 106 -4.71 4.10 13.24
CA ASP A 106 -4.53 5.03 14.36
C ASP A 106 -3.05 5.32 14.66
N ARG A 107 -2.20 4.31 14.54
CA ARG A 107 -0.75 4.49 14.68
C ARG A 107 -0.16 5.31 13.55
N CYS A 108 -0.53 5.03 12.30
CA CYS A 108 -0.08 5.81 11.16
C CYS A 108 -0.51 7.27 11.26
N ASP A 109 -1.73 7.52 11.71
CA ASP A 109 -2.21 8.88 12.01
C ASP A 109 -1.31 9.59 13.03
N SER A 110 -0.97 8.89 14.10
CA SER A 110 -0.17 9.46 15.21
C SER A 110 1.30 9.65 14.85
N LEU A 111 1.86 8.75 14.03
CA LEU A 111 3.26 8.78 13.60
C LEU A 111 3.51 9.65 12.37
N GLY A 112 2.46 10.11 11.71
CA GLY A 112 2.57 10.86 10.47
C GLY A 112 3.00 10.01 9.27
N ILE A 113 2.71 8.71 9.29
CA ILE A 113 2.99 7.81 8.18
C ILE A 113 1.81 7.86 7.20
N MET A 114 2.07 8.24 5.96
CA MET A 114 1.07 8.25 4.91
C MET A 114 0.72 6.81 4.51
N LEU A 115 -0.57 6.53 4.35
CA LEU A 115 -1.08 5.26 3.85
C LEU A 115 -1.59 5.42 2.43
N LEU A 116 -1.23 4.46 1.59
CA LEU A 116 -1.68 4.29 0.23
C LEU A 116 -2.39 2.92 0.15
N PRO A 117 -3.63 2.82 0.64
CA PRO A 117 -4.35 1.55 0.64
C PRO A 117 -4.80 1.18 -0.76
N GLY A 118 -4.46 -0.05 -1.14
CA GLY A 118 -5.04 -0.75 -2.25
C GLY A 118 -5.84 -1.92 -1.70
N TRP A 119 -6.98 -2.19 -2.28
CA TRP A 119 -7.86 -3.19 -1.73
C TRP A 119 -8.25 -4.28 -2.72
N THR A 120 -7.89 -4.09 -3.98
CA THR A 120 -8.25 -4.98 -5.07
C THR A 120 -7.07 -5.80 -5.60
N CYS A 121 -5.86 -5.62 -5.09
CA CYS A 121 -4.66 -6.25 -5.64
C CYS A 121 -4.76 -7.77 -5.76
N HIS A 122 -5.36 -8.43 -4.78
CA HIS A 122 -5.50 -9.88 -4.77
C HIS A 122 -6.69 -10.38 -5.63
N TRP A 123 -7.57 -9.51 -6.06
CA TRP A 123 -8.75 -9.85 -6.85
C TRP A 123 -8.49 -9.83 -8.35
N GLU A 124 -7.35 -9.31 -8.74
CA GLU A 124 -6.99 -9.09 -10.13
C GLU A 124 -6.25 -10.27 -10.76
N TRP A 125 -5.84 -11.23 -9.95
CA TRP A 125 -4.98 -12.31 -10.40
C TRP A 125 -5.75 -13.37 -11.16
N GLU A 126 -5.05 -14.00 -12.11
CA GLU A 126 -5.56 -15.06 -12.96
C GLU A 126 -6.20 -16.18 -12.14
N ASP A 127 -7.29 -16.70 -12.66
CA ASP A 127 -8.05 -17.81 -12.06
C ASP A 127 -8.48 -17.61 -10.60
N TYR A 128 -8.35 -16.42 -10.07
CA TYR A 128 -8.89 -16.14 -8.75
C TYR A 128 -10.41 -16.39 -8.76
N LEU A 129 -10.91 -17.18 -7.85
CA LEU A 129 -12.31 -17.65 -7.82
C LEU A 129 -12.70 -18.57 -8.99
N GLY A 130 -11.76 -19.10 -9.77
CA GLY A 130 -12.05 -19.96 -10.92
C GLY A 130 -12.71 -19.22 -12.10
N VAL A 131 -12.57 -17.92 -12.16
CA VAL A 131 -13.03 -17.08 -13.27
C VAL A 131 -11.85 -16.74 -14.17
N PRO A 132 -11.95 -16.87 -15.49
CA PRO A 132 -10.88 -16.47 -16.40
C PRO A 132 -10.50 -15.01 -16.22
N ASP A 133 -9.21 -14.72 -16.22
CA ASP A 133 -8.67 -13.37 -16.14
C ASP A 133 -8.85 -12.63 -17.48
N ASP A 134 -9.40 -11.43 -17.42
CA ASP A 134 -9.33 -10.48 -18.52
C ASP A 134 -7.97 -9.78 -18.50
N GLU A 135 -7.31 -9.65 -19.64
CA GLU A 135 -5.95 -9.10 -19.74
C GLU A 135 -5.84 -7.69 -19.12
N LEU A 136 -6.87 -6.86 -19.29
CA LEU A 136 -6.90 -5.47 -18.83
C LEU A 136 -7.64 -5.28 -17.50
N TYR A 137 -8.71 -6.04 -17.28
CA TYR A 137 -9.65 -5.81 -16.17
C TYR A 137 -9.62 -6.88 -15.09
N GLY A 138 -8.81 -7.92 -15.25
CA GLY A 138 -8.72 -9.01 -14.28
C GLY A 138 -9.98 -9.88 -14.24
N CYS A 139 -10.26 -10.50 -13.10
CA CYS A 139 -11.34 -11.48 -12.97
C CYS A 139 -12.66 -10.92 -12.41
N MET A 140 -12.71 -9.66 -11.94
CA MET A 140 -13.92 -9.04 -11.38
C MET A 140 -14.81 -8.42 -12.47
N THR A 141 -15.37 -9.28 -13.33
CA THR A 141 -16.06 -8.85 -14.55
C THR A 141 -17.57 -9.10 -14.55
N SER A 142 -18.09 -9.94 -13.65
CA SER A 142 -19.53 -10.20 -13.59
C SER A 142 -20.30 -9.12 -12.85
N ASP A 143 -21.59 -8.94 -13.19
CA ASP A 143 -22.48 -8.02 -12.46
C ASP A 143 -22.53 -8.28 -10.95
N LYS A 144 -22.40 -9.56 -10.55
CA LYS A 144 -22.38 -9.96 -9.15
C LYS A 144 -21.12 -9.43 -8.47
N ASP A 145 -19.97 -9.59 -9.11
CA ASP A 145 -18.68 -9.14 -8.58
C ASP A 145 -18.63 -7.62 -8.54
N ILE A 146 -19.08 -6.96 -9.60
CA ILE A 146 -19.17 -5.49 -9.66
C ILE A 146 -19.99 -4.94 -8.49
N ARG A 147 -21.17 -5.52 -8.21
CA ARG A 147 -22.00 -5.11 -7.06
C ARG A 147 -21.30 -5.36 -5.74
N LEU A 148 -20.70 -6.53 -5.57
CA LEU A 148 -19.99 -6.89 -4.34
C LEU A 148 -18.80 -5.95 -4.08
N MET A 149 -17.98 -5.72 -5.10
CA MET A 149 -16.81 -4.85 -5.00
C MET A 149 -17.20 -3.39 -4.76
N THR A 150 -18.30 -2.94 -5.35
CA THR A 150 -18.86 -1.61 -5.09
C THR A 150 -19.27 -1.46 -3.61
N GLN A 151 -19.95 -2.46 -3.05
CA GLN A 151 -20.35 -2.45 -1.64
C GLN A 151 -19.14 -2.45 -0.70
N TYR A 152 -18.17 -3.28 -0.99
CA TYR A 152 -16.93 -3.31 -0.19
C TYR A 152 -16.18 -1.98 -0.20
N PHE A 153 -16.11 -1.31 -1.34
CA PHE A 153 -15.46 0.00 -1.39
C PHE A 153 -16.24 1.06 -0.61
N GLU A 154 -17.58 1.01 -0.65
CA GLU A 154 -18.43 1.88 0.18
C GLU A 154 -18.15 1.68 1.67
N ASP A 155 -18.16 0.42 2.13
CA ASP A 155 -17.90 0.07 3.52
C ASP A 155 -16.50 0.50 3.95
N GLN A 156 -15.51 0.31 3.09
CA GLN A 156 -14.15 0.77 3.32
C GLN A 156 -14.05 2.29 3.48
N LEU A 157 -14.68 3.04 2.61
CA LEU A 157 -14.70 4.50 2.69
C LEU A 157 -15.36 4.96 4.00
N LEU A 158 -16.51 4.39 4.36
CA LEU A 158 -17.21 4.71 5.59
C LEU A 158 -16.37 4.40 6.83
N TRP A 159 -15.66 3.28 6.80
CA TRP A 159 -14.80 2.85 7.90
C TRP A 159 -13.56 3.75 8.06
N LEU A 160 -12.88 4.08 6.97
CA LEU A 160 -11.50 4.61 7.02
C LEU A 160 -11.36 6.10 6.66
N ARG A 161 -12.39 6.75 6.12
CA ARG A 161 -12.26 8.13 5.62
C ARG A 161 -11.88 9.18 6.66
N HIS A 162 -12.03 8.90 7.96
CA HIS A 162 -11.65 9.82 9.02
C HIS A 162 -10.13 9.85 9.31
N HIS A 163 -9.38 8.86 8.82
CA HIS A 163 -7.93 8.77 9.02
C HIS A 163 -7.17 9.78 8.14
N PRO A 164 -6.47 10.77 8.72
CA PRO A 164 -5.70 11.74 7.94
C PRO A 164 -4.50 11.13 7.23
N SER A 165 -3.97 10.01 7.71
CA SER A 165 -2.84 9.29 7.11
C SER A 165 -3.15 8.74 5.71
N ILE A 166 -4.39 8.39 5.41
CA ILE A 166 -4.77 7.92 4.08
C ILE A 166 -4.77 9.09 3.11
N ILE A 167 -3.93 9.03 2.08
CA ILE A 167 -3.75 10.12 1.11
C ILE A 167 -4.35 9.85 -0.27
N CYS A 168 -4.67 8.64 -0.59
CA CYS A 168 -5.33 8.24 -1.84
C CYS A 168 -6.02 6.90 -1.66
N TRP A 169 -6.77 6.47 -2.68
CA TRP A 169 -7.38 5.17 -2.76
C TRP A 169 -6.96 4.46 -4.04
N PHE A 170 -6.26 3.35 -3.91
CA PHE A 170 -5.98 2.47 -5.05
C PHE A 170 -7.18 1.55 -5.27
N VAL A 171 -7.67 1.47 -6.49
CA VAL A 171 -8.77 0.59 -6.88
C VAL A 171 -8.37 -0.41 -7.97
N GLY A 172 -7.11 -0.46 -8.28
CA GLY A 172 -6.45 -1.43 -9.12
C GLY A 172 -4.97 -1.47 -8.80
N SER A 173 -4.32 -2.59 -9.09
CA SER A 173 -2.87 -2.79 -8.96
C SER A 173 -2.25 -3.07 -10.33
N ASP A 174 -2.24 -4.33 -10.76
CA ASP A 174 -1.71 -4.76 -12.07
C ASP A 174 -2.69 -4.53 -13.22
N LYS A 175 -3.96 -4.41 -12.92
CA LYS A 175 -5.08 -4.25 -13.85
C LYS A 175 -5.85 -2.97 -13.55
N LEU A 176 -6.83 -2.68 -14.40
CA LEU A 176 -7.84 -1.66 -14.17
C LEU A 176 -9.13 -2.29 -13.67
N PRO A 177 -9.93 -1.61 -12.86
CA PRO A 177 -11.30 -2.04 -12.64
C PRO A 177 -12.10 -1.96 -13.97
N MET A 178 -13.09 -2.84 -14.14
CA MET A 178 -14.05 -2.73 -15.21
C MET A 178 -14.64 -1.31 -15.26
N PRO A 179 -14.91 -0.73 -16.43
CA PRO A 179 -15.39 0.66 -16.54
C PRO A 179 -16.63 0.95 -15.69
N GLU A 180 -17.56 0.00 -15.60
CA GLU A 180 -18.74 0.13 -14.73
C GLU A 180 -18.36 0.17 -13.26
N LEU A 181 -17.45 -0.70 -12.83
CA LEU A 181 -16.95 -0.73 -11.47
C LEU A 181 -16.19 0.54 -11.12
N GLU A 182 -15.34 1.03 -12.02
CA GLU A 182 -14.64 2.30 -11.86
C GLU A 182 -15.62 3.48 -11.72
N GLN A 183 -16.68 3.49 -12.50
CA GLN A 183 -17.72 4.51 -12.41
C GLN A 183 -18.40 4.50 -11.03
N ASN A 184 -18.70 3.32 -10.51
CA ASN A 184 -19.26 3.15 -9.17
C ASN A 184 -18.29 3.67 -8.10
N TYR A 185 -17.01 3.33 -8.18
CA TYR A 185 -15.98 3.81 -7.25
C TYR A 185 -15.86 5.33 -7.27
N ARG A 186 -15.84 5.94 -8.44
CA ARG A 186 -15.80 7.40 -8.59
C ARG A 186 -17.04 8.08 -7.98
N HIS A 187 -18.21 7.49 -8.18
CA HIS A 187 -19.45 8.00 -7.59
C HIS A 187 -19.41 7.92 -6.06
N LEU A 188 -18.98 6.79 -5.51
CA LEU A 188 -18.83 6.60 -4.07
C LEU A 188 -17.81 7.57 -3.48
N LEU A 189 -16.66 7.69 -4.11
CA LEU A 189 -15.62 8.61 -3.65
C LEU A 189 -16.10 10.06 -3.64
N ASN A 190 -16.72 10.52 -4.72
CA ASN A 190 -17.27 11.88 -4.80
C ASN A 190 -18.31 12.16 -3.71
N ARG A 191 -19.09 11.15 -3.32
CA ARG A 191 -20.12 11.27 -2.29
C ARG A 191 -19.56 11.20 -0.88
N LEU A 192 -18.62 10.29 -0.63
CA LEU A 192 -18.20 9.91 0.73
C LEU A 192 -16.83 10.47 1.13
N ASP A 193 -15.93 10.68 0.19
CA ASP A 193 -14.57 11.16 0.45
C ASP A 193 -13.96 11.92 -0.74
N PRO A 194 -14.52 13.08 -1.12
CA PRO A 194 -14.04 13.85 -2.26
C PRO A 194 -12.67 14.51 -2.03
N SER A 195 -12.09 14.31 -0.87
CA SER A 195 -10.82 14.93 -0.45
C SER A 195 -9.58 14.16 -0.88
N ARG A 196 -9.73 12.97 -1.45
CA ARG A 196 -8.62 12.09 -1.83
C ARG A 196 -8.70 11.66 -3.29
N PRO A 197 -7.56 11.58 -3.99
CA PRO A 197 -7.53 11.06 -5.34
C PRO A 197 -7.79 9.56 -5.39
N LEU A 198 -8.43 9.14 -6.49
CA LEU A 198 -8.59 7.75 -6.90
C LEU A 198 -7.43 7.37 -7.82
N ILE A 199 -6.77 6.26 -7.53
CA ILE A 199 -5.70 5.69 -8.36
C ILE A 199 -6.22 4.41 -8.99
N THR A 200 -6.38 4.42 -10.29
CA THR A 200 -7.02 3.32 -11.02
C THR A 200 -6.15 2.09 -11.17
N SER A 201 -4.83 2.25 -11.13
CA SER A 201 -3.87 1.14 -11.15
C SER A 201 -2.56 1.58 -10.51
N ALA A 202 -1.87 0.65 -9.86
CA ALA A 202 -0.50 0.86 -9.42
C ALA A 202 0.52 0.73 -10.56
N LYS A 203 0.10 0.18 -11.69
CA LYS A 203 0.87 0.03 -12.93
C LYS A 203 0.63 1.20 -13.87
N LYS A 204 1.49 1.35 -14.86
CA LYS A 204 1.32 2.36 -15.92
C LYS A 204 0.20 1.94 -16.89
N LEU A 205 -1.02 2.18 -16.47
CA LEU A 205 -2.22 1.92 -17.25
C LEU A 205 -3.07 3.19 -17.36
N ASP A 206 -3.77 3.31 -18.48
CA ASP A 206 -4.66 4.44 -18.77
C ASP A 206 -6.11 3.96 -18.76
N SER A 207 -6.88 4.42 -17.79
CA SER A 207 -8.32 4.20 -17.76
C SER A 207 -9.05 5.05 -18.80
N ARG A 208 -10.09 4.50 -19.38
CA ARG A 208 -11.00 5.25 -20.28
C ARG A 208 -11.77 6.37 -19.57
N LEU A 209 -11.99 6.24 -18.26
CA LEU A 209 -12.77 7.19 -17.46
C LEU A 209 -11.90 8.19 -16.71
N SER A 210 -10.78 7.76 -16.16
CA SER A 210 -9.90 8.57 -15.30
C SER A 210 -8.59 8.99 -15.97
N GLY A 211 -8.30 8.48 -17.17
CA GLY A 211 -7.03 8.75 -17.84
C GLY A 211 -5.87 7.99 -17.18
N THR A 212 -4.67 8.57 -17.23
CA THR A 212 -3.47 7.92 -16.72
C THR A 212 -3.47 7.78 -15.21
N ALA A 213 -3.07 6.60 -14.72
CA ALA A 213 -2.80 6.40 -13.30
C ALA A 213 -1.60 7.26 -12.82
N GLY A 214 -0.67 7.58 -13.73
CA GLY A 214 0.55 8.34 -13.40
C GLY A 214 1.52 7.58 -12.51
N MET A 215 1.28 6.28 -12.34
CA MET A 215 2.12 5.35 -11.59
C MET A 215 2.95 4.50 -12.52
N LYS A 216 3.92 3.78 -12.01
CA LYS A 216 4.62 2.71 -12.70
C LYS A 216 4.92 1.57 -11.73
N MET A 217 4.92 0.36 -12.26
CA MET A 217 5.25 -0.86 -11.55
C MET A 217 6.13 -1.68 -12.51
N ALA A 218 7.42 -1.43 -12.48
CA ALA A 218 8.35 -2.00 -13.46
C ALA A 218 9.67 -2.44 -12.83
N GLY A 219 9.68 -2.65 -11.53
CA GLY A 219 10.90 -2.99 -10.80
C GLY A 219 11.91 -1.82 -10.77
N PRO A 220 13.23 -2.15 -10.76
CA PRO A 220 13.80 -3.48 -10.80
C PRO A 220 13.44 -4.29 -9.55
N TYR A 221 13.31 -5.60 -9.71
CA TYR A 221 13.07 -6.50 -8.58
C TYR A 221 14.34 -7.17 -8.09
N ASP A 222 15.38 -7.20 -8.94
CA ASP A 222 16.70 -7.66 -8.60
C ASP A 222 17.59 -6.52 -8.10
N TYR A 223 18.74 -6.88 -7.51
CA TYR A 223 19.74 -5.90 -7.10
C TYR A 223 20.24 -5.11 -8.31
N VAL A 224 20.29 -3.79 -8.14
CA VAL A 224 20.92 -2.87 -9.08
C VAL A 224 21.90 -1.98 -8.34
N GLY A 225 23.06 -1.73 -8.94
CA GLY A 225 24.07 -0.89 -8.33
C GLY A 225 23.59 0.54 -8.10
N PRO A 226 24.23 1.30 -7.20
CA PRO A 226 23.81 2.66 -6.84
C PRO A 226 23.71 3.64 -8.00
N ALA A 227 24.43 3.41 -9.10
CA ALA A 227 24.37 4.23 -10.31
C ALA A 227 22.96 4.29 -10.94
N TYR A 228 22.14 3.24 -10.73
CA TYR A 228 20.74 3.19 -11.16
C TYR A 228 19.96 4.43 -10.71
N TRP A 229 20.12 4.85 -9.47
CA TRP A 229 19.37 5.97 -8.87
C TRP A 229 19.70 7.33 -9.48
N TYR A 230 20.82 7.43 -10.18
CA TYR A 230 21.32 8.69 -10.73
C TYR A 230 21.31 8.73 -12.26
N SER A 231 21.45 7.61 -12.92
CA SER A 231 21.69 7.56 -14.37
C SER A 231 20.60 6.88 -15.16
N ASP A 232 19.93 5.88 -14.62
CA ASP A 232 18.92 5.14 -15.35
C ASP A 232 17.60 5.94 -15.41
N LYS A 233 17.14 6.18 -16.64
CA LYS A 233 15.91 6.89 -16.96
C LYS A 233 14.97 6.07 -17.86
N ALA A 234 15.29 4.81 -18.10
CA ALA A 234 14.44 3.90 -18.83
C ALA A 234 13.12 3.63 -18.06
N PRO A 235 12.08 3.08 -18.72
CA PRO A 235 10.92 2.54 -18.02
C PRO A 235 11.37 1.58 -16.90
N GLY A 236 10.90 1.81 -15.68
CA GLY A 236 11.45 1.12 -14.51
C GLY A 236 12.62 1.84 -13.85
N GLY A 237 13.17 2.88 -14.46
CA GLY A 237 14.26 3.67 -13.89
C GLY A 237 13.87 4.49 -12.66
N ALA A 238 14.84 5.13 -12.04
CA ALA A 238 14.71 5.85 -10.76
C ALA A 238 13.99 7.21 -10.90
N PHE A 239 12.90 7.28 -11.63
CA PHE A 239 12.09 8.48 -11.80
C PHE A 239 10.60 8.17 -11.72
N GLY A 240 9.79 9.20 -11.49
CA GLY A 240 8.35 9.08 -11.38
C GLY A 240 7.91 8.38 -10.08
N PHE A 241 6.65 7.97 -10.02
CA PHE A 241 6.12 7.23 -8.88
C PHE A 241 6.14 5.73 -9.15
N ASN A 242 7.16 5.05 -8.64
CA ASN A 242 7.27 3.60 -8.73
C ASN A 242 6.61 2.96 -7.51
N THR A 243 5.57 2.18 -7.74
CA THR A 243 4.79 1.53 -6.67
C THR A 243 5.41 0.24 -6.19
N GLU A 244 6.26 -0.37 -7.03
CA GLU A 244 6.98 -1.59 -6.70
C GLU A 244 8.39 -1.54 -7.26
N THR A 245 9.35 -1.68 -6.35
CA THR A 245 10.75 -1.91 -6.69
C THR A 245 11.35 -2.82 -5.63
N GLY A 246 12.02 -3.86 -6.05
CA GLY A 246 12.80 -4.71 -5.19
C GLY A 246 14.16 -4.07 -4.92
N ILE A 247 14.86 -4.59 -3.95
CA ILE A 247 16.27 -4.26 -3.68
C ILE A 247 17.18 -5.47 -3.92
N GLY A 248 16.62 -6.46 -4.62
CA GLY A 248 17.26 -7.73 -4.91
C GLY A 248 17.19 -8.70 -3.74
N ALA A 249 17.98 -9.73 -3.83
CA ALA A 249 18.10 -10.74 -2.81
C ALA A 249 18.55 -10.11 -1.48
N GLN A 250 17.79 -10.42 -0.43
CA GLN A 250 18.03 -9.94 0.93
C GLN A 250 18.47 -11.09 1.82
N LEU A 251 19.63 -10.97 2.42
CA LEU A 251 20.02 -11.90 3.46
C LEU A 251 19.14 -11.68 4.68
N PRO A 252 18.55 -12.76 5.25
CA PRO A 252 17.94 -12.69 6.57
C PRO A 252 18.99 -12.24 7.60
N MET A 253 18.50 -11.68 8.71
CA MET A 253 19.40 -11.36 9.82
C MET A 253 20.09 -12.62 10.33
N ARG A 254 21.30 -12.48 10.82
CA ARG A 254 22.14 -13.59 11.32
C ARG A 254 21.38 -14.46 12.32
N GLU A 255 20.66 -13.85 13.24
CA GLU A 255 19.86 -14.55 14.24
C GLU A 255 18.74 -15.41 13.65
N SER A 256 18.22 -15.01 12.49
CA SER A 256 17.23 -15.79 11.73
C SER A 256 17.90 -16.96 11.02
N ILE A 257 19.05 -16.72 10.41
CA ILE A 257 19.86 -17.77 9.75
C ILE A 257 20.24 -18.85 10.77
N GLU A 258 20.75 -18.46 11.93
CA GLU A 258 21.16 -19.39 13.01
C GLU A 258 19.97 -20.20 13.56
N LYS A 259 18.74 -19.74 13.41
CA LYS A 259 17.53 -20.50 13.78
C LYS A 259 17.04 -21.47 12.67
N MET A 260 17.30 -21.14 11.42
CA MET A 260 16.85 -21.94 10.28
C MET A 260 17.83 -23.02 9.87
N ILE A 261 19.13 -22.71 9.96
CA ILE A 261 20.21 -23.56 9.46
C ILE A 261 20.85 -24.29 10.64
N PRO A 262 21.05 -25.63 10.54
CA PRO A 262 21.78 -26.39 11.56
C PRO A 262 23.19 -25.81 11.77
N ALA A 263 23.62 -25.75 13.02
CA ALA A 263 24.91 -25.11 13.38
C ALA A 263 26.12 -25.65 12.63
N GLY A 264 26.10 -26.93 12.26
CA GLY A 264 27.18 -27.56 11.49
C GLY A 264 27.13 -27.28 9.98
N GLU A 265 26.06 -26.62 9.48
CA GLU A 265 25.81 -26.32 8.06
C GLU A 265 25.74 -24.81 7.80
N LEU A 266 26.07 -23.99 8.81
CA LEU A 266 26.08 -22.51 8.66
C LEU A 266 27.12 -22.05 7.64
N TRP A 267 28.20 -22.80 7.48
CA TRP A 267 29.23 -22.53 6.49
C TRP A 267 30.00 -23.82 6.13
N PRO A 268 30.32 -24.05 4.84
CA PRO A 268 29.91 -23.25 3.67
C PRO A 268 28.42 -23.36 3.36
N VAL A 269 27.91 -22.42 2.55
CA VAL A 269 26.52 -22.44 2.07
C VAL A 269 26.28 -23.71 1.25
N GLY A 270 25.24 -24.46 1.59
CA GLY A 270 24.93 -25.75 1.00
C GLY A 270 23.44 -26.07 1.04
N ASP A 271 23.10 -27.35 0.98
CA ASP A 271 21.74 -27.87 0.80
C ASP A 271 20.70 -27.33 1.80
N ALA A 272 21.09 -27.06 3.06
CA ALA A 272 20.20 -26.47 4.04
C ALA A 272 19.77 -25.04 3.65
N TYR A 273 20.67 -24.27 3.07
CA TYR A 273 20.35 -22.96 2.53
C TYR A 273 19.49 -23.07 1.28
N ASP A 274 19.79 -24.00 0.38
CA ASP A 274 19.00 -24.23 -0.82
C ASP A 274 17.56 -24.60 -0.50
N TYR A 275 17.34 -25.39 0.55
CA TYR A 275 16.00 -25.71 1.04
C TYR A 275 15.20 -24.46 1.43
N HIS A 276 15.83 -23.47 2.06
CA HIS A 276 15.20 -22.22 2.48
C HIS A 276 15.13 -21.15 1.39
N CYS A 277 15.82 -21.36 0.28
CA CYS A 277 15.88 -20.43 -0.84
C CYS A 277 14.95 -20.80 -1.99
N THR A 278 14.41 -22.01 -2.00
CA THR A 278 13.65 -22.50 -3.14
C THR A 278 12.29 -21.84 -3.23
N THR A 279 12.12 -21.09 -4.27
CA THR A 279 10.83 -20.88 -4.87
C THR A 279 10.87 -21.45 -6.28
N ALA A 280 9.79 -22.11 -6.64
CA ALA A 280 9.56 -22.79 -7.90
C ALA A 280 10.16 -22.05 -9.13
N GLY A 281 11.43 -22.24 -9.38
CA GLY A 281 12.06 -21.92 -10.66
C GLY A 281 12.46 -20.49 -10.93
N GLU A 282 12.27 -19.56 -10.00
CA GLU A 282 12.67 -18.16 -10.18
C GLU A 282 13.79 -17.73 -9.23
N ALA A 283 14.76 -17.00 -9.79
CA ALA A 283 16.02 -16.63 -9.16
C ALA A 283 15.92 -15.50 -8.14
N MET A 284 14.92 -15.48 -7.27
CA MET A 284 14.86 -14.53 -6.15
C MET A 284 15.27 -15.19 -4.85
N HIS A 285 16.44 -15.76 -4.82
CA HIS A 285 17.00 -16.40 -3.62
C HIS A 285 17.85 -15.42 -2.85
N SER A 286 17.32 -14.95 -1.73
CA SER A 286 18.07 -14.05 -0.86
C SER A 286 19.42 -14.60 -0.39
N LEU A 287 19.63 -15.90 -0.48
CA LEU A 287 20.88 -16.55 -0.08
C LEU A 287 21.83 -16.88 -1.25
N ASP A 288 21.39 -16.78 -2.50
CA ASP A 288 22.28 -16.98 -3.65
C ASP A 288 23.41 -15.95 -3.71
N VAL A 289 23.16 -14.75 -3.18
CA VAL A 289 24.21 -13.72 -3.00
C VAL A 289 25.40 -14.20 -2.16
N LEU A 290 25.22 -15.21 -1.32
CA LEU A 290 26.31 -15.81 -0.54
C LEU A 290 27.14 -16.80 -1.34
N LYS A 291 26.67 -17.22 -2.51
CA LYS A 291 27.36 -18.17 -3.39
C LYS A 291 28.27 -17.47 -4.40
N GLU A 292 28.02 -16.18 -4.68
CA GLU A 292 28.82 -15.31 -5.53
C GLU A 292 29.92 -14.56 -4.73
#